data_acc39133318090b2d571c063c83c2243
#
_entry.id   acc39133318090b2d571c063c83c2243
#
_cell.length_a   1.000
_cell.length_b   1.000
_cell.length_c   1.000
_cell.angle_alpha   90.00
_cell.angle_beta   90.00
_cell.angle_gamma   90.00
#
_symmetry.space_group_name_H-M   'P 1'
#
loop_
_entity.id
_entity.type
_entity.pdbx_description
1 polymer ?
#
loop_
_entity_poly.entity_id
_entity_poly.type
_entity_poly.pdbx_seq_one_letter_code
_entity_poly.pdbx_strand_id
1 'polypeptide(L)'
;MSENNSIFIKGARINNLKNIDVEIPRDKLVVITGLSGSGKSSLAFDTLYAEGQRRYVESLSAYARQFLGRMSKPECDYIKGIPPAIAIEQKVNTRNPRSTVGTSTEIYEYLRLLYARIGKTISPVSGKEVKNCLLYTS
;
A
#
# COMPACT_ATOMS: atom_id res chain seq x y z
N MET A 1 -3.59 33.72 18.95
CA MET A 1 -4.49 32.63 18.49
C MET A 1 -3.64 31.38 18.45
N SER A 2 -3.81 30.44 19.39
CA SER A 2 -3.10 29.18 19.37
C SER A 2 -3.57 28.37 18.16
N GLU A 3 -2.73 28.24 17.15
CA GLU A 3 -2.97 27.28 16.08
C GLU A 3 -3.18 25.91 16.73
N ASN A 4 -4.35 25.34 16.53
CA ASN A 4 -4.68 23.99 16.97
C ASN A 4 -3.71 23.03 16.27
N ASN A 5 -2.61 22.69 16.93
CA ASN A 5 -1.58 21.81 16.39
C ASN A 5 -2.02 20.33 16.52
N SER A 6 -3.30 20.06 16.26
CA SER A 6 -3.90 18.74 16.31
C SER A 6 -4.87 18.50 15.15
N ILE A 7 -5.00 17.23 14.78
CA ILE A 7 -6.04 16.75 13.88
C ILE A 7 -7.20 16.29 14.76
N PHE A 8 -8.39 16.82 14.51
CA PHE A 8 -9.58 16.45 15.25
C PHE A 8 -10.57 15.75 14.37
N ILE A 9 -10.95 14.53 14.74
CA ILE A 9 -11.95 13.68 14.09
C ILE A 9 -13.16 13.62 14.99
N LYS A 10 -14.34 13.96 14.49
CA LYS A 10 -15.60 13.84 15.22
C LYS A 10 -16.53 12.84 14.58
N GLY A 11 -17.09 11.95 15.42
CA GLY A 11 -18.13 11.03 15.01
C GLY A 11 -17.67 9.98 13.99
N ALA A 12 -16.45 9.46 14.11
CA ALA A 12 -15.98 8.40 13.21
C ALA A 12 -16.77 7.11 13.42
N ARG A 13 -17.45 6.62 12.36
CA ARG A 13 -18.35 5.46 12.41
C ARG A 13 -18.21 4.50 11.25
N ILE A 14 -17.11 4.64 10.48
CA ILE A 14 -16.83 3.74 9.37
C ILE A 14 -16.53 2.32 9.86
N ASN A 15 -17.01 1.31 9.16
CA ASN A 15 -16.88 -0.11 9.49
C ASN A 15 -17.35 -0.42 10.93
N ASN A 16 -16.42 -0.78 11.82
CA ASN A 16 -16.71 -1.16 13.22
C ASN A 16 -16.45 -0.03 14.23
N LEU A 17 -16.16 1.19 13.79
CA LEU A 17 -16.01 2.35 14.67
C LEU A 17 -17.37 2.78 15.22
N LYS A 18 -17.43 3.01 16.54
CA LYS A 18 -18.66 3.27 17.28
C LYS A 18 -18.87 4.76 17.55
N ASN A 19 -18.88 5.57 16.49
CA ASN A 19 -19.09 7.02 16.58
C ASN A 19 -18.13 7.70 17.57
N ILE A 20 -16.84 7.47 17.37
CA ILE A 20 -15.78 7.94 18.27
C ILE A 20 -15.26 9.32 17.88
N ASP A 21 -14.90 10.10 18.89
CA ASP A 21 -14.17 11.35 18.73
C ASP A 21 -12.69 11.12 19.06
N VAL A 22 -11.79 11.61 18.20
CA VAL A 22 -10.35 11.40 18.37
C VAL A 22 -9.59 12.68 18.06
N GLU A 23 -8.65 13.02 18.94
CA GLU A 23 -7.69 14.08 18.73
C GLU A 23 -6.28 13.51 18.58
N ILE A 24 -5.60 13.88 17.48
CA ILE A 24 -4.29 13.39 17.11
C ILE A 24 -3.33 14.58 17.03
N PRO A 25 -2.25 14.63 17.82
CA PRO A 25 -1.29 15.71 17.75
C PRO A 25 -0.56 15.70 16.39
N ARG A 26 -0.33 16.90 15.82
CA ARG A 26 0.47 17.07 14.61
C ARG A 26 1.97 17.09 14.95
N ASP A 27 2.79 16.85 13.93
CA ASP A 27 4.25 16.93 14.01
C ASP A 27 4.87 16.01 15.10
N LYS A 28 4.18 14.89 15.36
CA LYS A 28 4.62 13.86 16.31
C LYS A 28 4.43 12.47 15.72
N LEU A 29 5.26 11.53 16.16
CA LEU A 29 5.04 10.12 15.91
C LEU A 29 3.86 9.63 16.78
N VAL A 30 2.80 9.19 16.14
CA VAL A 30 1.61 8.64 16.80
C VAL A 30 1.47 7.18 16.45
N VAL A 31 1.28 6.32 17.45
CA VAL A 31 1.12 4.88 17.28
C VAL A 31 -0.30 4.48 17.65
N ILE A 32 -1.00 3.82 16.72
CA ILE A 32 -2.35 3.29 16.93
C ILE A 32 -2.24 1.80 17.25
N THR A 33 -2.59 1.40 18.46
CA THR A 33 -2.51 0.01 18.94
C THR A 33 -3.89 -0.54 19.30
N GLY A 34 -3.99 -1.86 19.44
CA GLY A 34 -5.22 -2.53 19.84
C GLY A 34 -5.35 -3.94 19.24
N LEU A 35 -6.37 -4.66 19.63
CA LEU A 35 -6.65 -6.02 19.16
C LEU A 35 -6.96 -6.05 17.66
N SER A 36 -6.80 -7.21 17.02
CA SER A 36 -7.24 -7.39 15.63
C SER A 36 -8.76 -7.15 15.54
N GLY A 37 -9.17 -6.43 14.48
CA GLY A 37 -10.58 -6.06 14.30
C GLY A 37 -11.07 -4.88 15.16
N SER A 38 -10.23 -4.24 15.97
CA SER A 38 -10.64 -3.09 16.82
C SER A 38 -10.86 -1.77 16.07
N GLY A 39 -10.66 -1.71 14.74
CA GLY A 39 -10.88 -0.50 13.94
C GLY A 39 -9.65 0.37 13.71
N LYS A 40 -8.44 -0.09 14.05
CA LYS A 40 -7.20 0.68 13.82
C LYS A 40 -7.03 1.12 12.36
N SER A 41 -7.16 0.16 11.44
CA SER A 41 -7.07 0.42 10.00
C SER A 41 -8.22 1.30 9.51
N SER A 42 -9.43 1.10 10.03
CA SER A 42 -10.59 1.92 9.71
C SER A 42 -10.40 3.38 10.14
N LEU A 43 -9.77 3.63 11.29
CA LEU A 43 -9.45 4.98 11.73
C LEU A 43 -8.31 5.60 10.88
N ALA A 44 -7.21 4.86 10.67
CA ALA A 44 -6.02 5.40 10.01
C ALA A 44 -6.21 5.53 8.49
N PHE A 45 -6.67 4.48 7.82
CA PHE A 45 -6.76 4.45 6.35
C PHE A 45 -8.14 4.88 5.84
N ASP A 46 -9.21 4.27 6.35
CA ASP A 46 -10.56 4.50 5.81
C ASP A 46 -11.16 5.84 6.27
N THR A 47 -10.66 6.43 7.37
CA THR A 47 -11.12 7.73 7.88
C THR A 47 -10.09 8.82 7.59
N LEU A 48 -8.93 8.77 8.24
CA LEU A 48 -7.96 9.87 8.22
C LEU A 48 -7.31 10.03 6.83
N TYR A 49 -6.70 8.94 6.32
CA TYR A 49 -6.05 8.98 5.02
C TYR A 49 -7.04 9.22 3.88
N ALA A 50 -8.20 8.58 3.89
CA ALA A 50 -9.23 8.76 2.88
C ALA A 50 -9.69 10.21 2.77
N GLU A 51 -9.91 10.90 3.90
CA GLU A 51 -10.27 12.33 3.90
C GLU A 51 -9.11 13.23 3.44
N GLY A 52 -7.88 12.92 3.83
CA GLY A 52 -6.69 13.63 3.35
C GLY A 52 -6.53 13.54 1.83
N GLN A 53 -6.70 12.35 1.28
CA GLN A 53 -6.67 12.11 -0.17
C GLN A 53 -7.84 12.80 -0.88
N ARG A 54 -9.05 12.72 -0.33
CA ARG A 54 -10.23 13.37 -0.91
C ARG A 54 -10.02 14.88 -1.04
N ARG A 55 -9.55 15.54 0.03
CA ARG A 55 -9.25 16.98 0.02
C ARG A 55 -8.14 17.34 -0.96
N TYR A 56 -7.11 16.51 -1.05
CA TYR A 56 -6.05 16.70 -2.02
C TYR A 56 -6.59 16.65 -3.45
N VAL A 57 -7.37 15.61 -3.78
CA VAL A 57 -7.99 15.47 -5.12
C VAL A 57 -8.94 16.62 -5.42
N GLU A 58 -9.72 17.10 -4.45
CA GLU A 58 -10.60 18.26 -4.63
C GLU A 58 -9.85 19.58 -4.89
N SER A 59 -8.62 19.69 -4.40
CA SER A 59 -7.77 20.87 -4.66
C SER A 59 -7.17 20.88 -6.08
N LEU A 60 -7.19 19.74 -6.79
CA LEU A 60 -6.65 19.62 -8.13
C LEU A 60 -7.59 20.22 -9.19
N SER A 61 -7.03 20.46 -10.39
CA SER A 61 -7.82 20.93 -11.54
C SER A 61 -8.95 19.97 -11.91
N ALA A 62 -10.00 20.49 -12.55
CA ALA A 62 -11.13 19.66 -13.02
C ALA A 62 -10.67 18.51 -13.94
N TYR A 63 -9.66 18.76 -14.76
CA TYR A 63 -9.07 17.76 -15.65
C TYR A 63 -8.40 16.63 -14.85
N ALA A 64 -7.55 16.95 -13.88
CA ALA A 64 -6.87 15.93 -13.05
C ALA A 64 -7.87 15.09 -12.25
N ARG A 65 -8.97 15.68 -11.76
CA ARG A 65 -10.03 14.96 -11.03
C ARG A 65 -10.74 13.89 -11.87
N GLN A 66 -10.85 14.06 -13.18
CA GLN A 66 -11.45 13.05 -14.06
C GLN A 66 -10.65 11.74 -14.10
N PHE A 67 -9.32 11.81 -14.00
CA PHE A 67 -8.45 10.63 -14.00
C PHE A 67 -8.37 9.92 -12.65
N LEU A 68 -8.47 10.66 -11.55
CA LEU A 68 -8.35 10.11 -10.19
C LEU A 68 -9.67 9.55 -9.65
N GLY A 69 -10.78 9.84 -10.30
CA GLY A 69 -12.10 9.39 -9.89
C GLY A 69 -12.66 10.17 -8.68
N ARG A 70 -13.94 9.94 -8.39
CA ARG A 70 -14.59 10.51 -7.18
C ARG A 70 -14.24 9.67 -5.96
N MET A 71 -13.65 10.29 -4.96
CA MET A 71 -13.47 9.69 -3.65
C MET A 71 -14.68 9.99 -2.76
N SER A 72 -15.26 8.96 -2.16
CA SER A 72 -16.37 9.12 -1.21
C SER A 72 -15.86 9.74 0.09
N LYS A 73 -16.69 10.59 0.70
CA LYS A 73 -16.40 11.14 2.02
C LYS A 73 -16.49 10.02 3.06
N PRO A 74 -15.51 9.90 3.99
CA PRO A 74 -15.61 8.93 5.08
C PRO A 74 -16.82 9.21 5.97
N GLU A 75 -17.36 8.17 6.58
CA GLU A 75 -18.49 8.27 7.49
C GLU A 75 -18.07 8.87 8.84
N CYS A 76 -18.03 10.18 8.88
CA CYS A 76 -17.77 10.97 10.09
C CYS A 76 -18.50 12.32 9.99
N ASP A 77 -18.69 12.99 11.13
CA ASP A 77 -19.34 14.30 11.16
C ASP A 77 -18.43 15.34 10.53
N TYR A 78 -17.21 15.48 11.04
CA TYR A 78 -16.19 16.32 10.41
C TYR A 78 -14.78 15.93 10.86
N ILE A 79 -13.79 16.36 10.05
CA ILE A 79 -12.37 16.25 10.36
C ILE A 79 -11.70 17.60 10.11
N LYS A 80 -10.95 18.10 11.11
CA LYS A 80 -10.21 19.36 11.03
C LYS A 80 -8.70 19.10 11.13
N GLY A 81 -7.89 20.02 10.57
CA GLY A 81 -6.44 20.03 10.73
C GLY A 81 -5.68 18.95 9.94
N ILE A 82 -6.31 18.27 8.98
CA ILE A 82 -5.61 17.26 8.15
C ILE A 82 -4.66 17.95 7.17
N PRO A 83 -3.35 17.60 7.19
CA PRO A 83 -2.41 17.93 6.12
C PRO A 83 -2.58 16.98 4.93
N PRO A 84 -1.93 17.25 3.78
CA PRO A 84 -1.79 16.28 2.72
C PRO A 84 -1.22 14.96 3.28
N ALA A 85 -1.85 13.83 2.93
CA ALA A 85 -1.53 12.53 3.52
C ALA A 85 -0.95 11.56 2.49
N ILE A 86 0.05 10.80 2.92
CA ILE A 86 0.60 9.66 2.18
C ILE A 86 0.40 8.42 3.05
N ALA A 87 -0.09 7.34 2.47
CA ALA A 87 -0.16 6.04 3.14
C ALA A 87 0.81 5.06 2.49
N ILE A 88 1.49 4.29 3.33
CA ILE A 88 2.30 3.16 2.93
C ILE A 88 1.63 1.92 3.50
N GLU A 89 1.09 1.08 2.64
CA GLU A 89 0.44 -0.15 3.02
C GLU A 89 1.38 -1.35 2.85
N GLN A 90 1.27 -2.30 3.76
CA GLN A 90 2.00 -3.57 3.67
C GLN A 90 1.44 -4.50 2.59
N LYS A 91 0.22 -4.24 2.11
CA LYS A 91 -0.40 -5.04 1.05
C LYS A 91 0.24 -4.70 -0.28
N VAL A 92 0.96 -5.64 -0.83
CA VAL A 92 1.33 -5.62 -2.24
C VAL A 92 0.06 -5.88 -3.04
N ASN A 93 -0.49 -4.83 -3.66
CA ASN A 93 -1.58 -4.97 -4.62
C ASN A 93 -1.04 -5.62 -5.90
N THR A 94 -0.91 -6.93 -5.88
CA THR A 94 -0.65 -7.68 -7.11
C THR A 94 -1.95 -7.77 -7.88
N ARG A 95 -2.10 -6.97 -8.92
CA ARG A 95 -3.21 -7.09 -9.89
C ARG A 95 -3.21 -8.46 -10.58
N ASN A 96 -2.12 -9.18 -10.48
CA ASN A 96 -1.96 -10.52 -11.00
C ASN A 96 -1.70 -11.49 -9.84
N PRO A 97 -2.61 -12.46 -9.55
CA PRO A 97 -2.45 -13.43 -8.47
C PRO A 97 -1.25 -14.36 -8.65
N ARG A 98 -0.66 -14.42 -9.85
CA ARG A 98 0.58 -15.17 -10.13
C ARG A 98 1.85 -14.35 -9.96
N SER A 99 1.75 -13.07 -9.62
CA SER A 99 2.89 -12.20 -9.40
C SER A 99 3.53 -12.49 -8.04
N THR A 100 4.79 -12.84 -8.05
CA THR A 100 5.64 -12.99 -6.86
C THR A 100 6.46 -11.72 -6.63
N VAL A 101 7.09 -11.59 -5.47
CA VAL A 101 8.01 -10.47 -5.19
C VAL A 101 9.09 -10.38 -6.27
N GLY A 102 9.64 -11.52 -6.70
CA GLY A 102 10.67 -11.57 -7.73
C GLY A 102 10.25 -10.97 -9.08
N THR A 103 8.99 -11.23 -9.49
CA THR A 103 8.44 -10.68 -10.74
C THR A 103 8.02 -9.22 -10.61
N SER A 104 7.50 -8.82 -9.44
CA SER A 104 7.07 -7.42 -9.19
C SER A 104 8.22 -6.44 -9.07
N THR A 105 9.37 -6.91 -8.61
CA THR A 105 10.59 -6.10 -8.43
C THR A 105 11.58 -6.23 -9.58
N GLU A 106 11.25 -7.00 -10.62
CA GLU A 106 12.13 -7.34 -11.76
C GLU A 106 13.39 -8.12 -11.37
N ILE A 107 13.61 -8.43 -10.10
CA ILE A 107 14.75 -9.22 -9.61
C ILE A 107 14.83 -10.58 -10.31
N TYR A 108 13.69 -11.15 -10.67
CA TYR A 108 13.63 -12.42 -11.37
C TYR A 108 14.42 -12.41 -12.68
N GLU A 109 14.35 -11.34 -13.47
CA GLU A 109 15.08 -11.25 -14.74
C GLU A 109 16.60 -11.17 -14.52
N TYR A 110 17.04 -10.44 -13.49
CA TYR A 110 18.46 -10.40 -13.13
C TYR A 110 18.96 -11.76 -12.63
N LEU A 111 18.20 -12.46 -11.79
CA LEU A 111 18.54 -13.81 -11.34
C LEU A 111 18.58 -14.80 -12.50
N ARG A 112 17.62 -14.73 -13.41
CA ARG A 112 17.59 -15.56 -14.61
C ARG A 112 18.84 -15.37 -15.47
N LEU A 113 19.23 -14.11 -15.69
CA LEU A 113 20.47 -13.79 -16.43
C LEU A 113 21.71 -14.30 -15.69
N LEU A 114 21.78 -14.12 -14.38
CA LEU A 114 22.89 -14.62 -13.55
C LEU A 114 23.04 -16.14 -13.66
N TYR A 115 21.95 -16.87 -13.43
CA TYR A 115 21.96 -18.33 -13.52
C TYR A 115 22.21 -18.85 -14.94
N ALA A 116 21.78 -18.12 -15.97
CA ALA A 116 22.11 -18.48 -17.35
C ALA A 116 23.61 -18.36 -17.66
N ARG A 117 24.31 -17.44 -16.97
CA ARG A 117 25.75 -17.20 -17.19
C ARG A 117 26.66 -18.10 -16.35
N ILE A 118 26.33 -18.32 -15.08
CA ILE A 118 27.20 -19.01 -14.12
C ILE A 118 26.56 -20.24 -13.50
N GLY A 119 25.25 -20.45 -13.71
CA GLY A 119 24.51 -21.57 -13.14
C GLY A 119 24.90 -22.89 -13.79
N LYS A 120 24.91 -23.96 -12.97
CA LYS A 120 25.07 -25.35 -13.41
C LYS A 120 23.77 -26.08 -13.22
N THR A 121 23.28 -26.71 -14.28
CA THR A 121 22.07 -27.56 -14.20
C THR A 121 22.46 -28.95 -13.74
N ILE A 122 21.91 -29.39 -12.61
CA ILE A 122 22.12 -30.71 -12.05
C ILE A 122 20.85 -31.54 -12.23
N SER A 123 20.94 -32.70 -12.81
CA SER A 123 19.81 -33.64 -12.96
C SER A 123 19.33 -34.12 -11.58
N PRO A 124 18.04 -33.95 -11.22
CA PRO A 124 17.52 -34.47 -9.95
C PRO A 124 17.48 -35.98 -9.86
N VAL A 125 17.55 -36.68 -11.01
CA VAL A 125 17.50 -38.15 -11.07
C VAL A 125 18.92 -38.77 -10.95
N SER A 126 19.90 -38.22 -11.68
CA SER A 126 21.25 -38.79 -11.75
C SER A 126 22.29 -38.08 -10.89
N GLY A 127 21.97 -36.89 -10.35
CA GLY A 127 22.92 -36.02 -9.61
C GLY A 127 24.07 -35.49 -10.45
N LYS A 128 24.07 -35.73 -11.76
CA LYS A 128 25.13 -35.29 -12.67
C LYS A 128 24.81 -33.96 -13.32
N GLU A 129 25.85 -33.18 -13.65
CA GLU A 129 25.73 -31.91 -14.39
C GLU A 129 25.21 -32.21 -15.81
N VAL A 130 24.13 -31.50 -16.20
CA VAL A 130 23.56 -31.60 -17.54
C VAL A 130 24.19 -30.49 -18.39
N LYS A 131 24.91 -30.89 -19.43
CA LYS A 131 25.48 -29.94 -20.43
C LYS A 131 24.58 -29.93 -21.67
N ASN A 132 24.49 -28.74 -22.29
CA ASN A 132 23.84 -28.63 -23.59
C ASN A 132 24.56 -29.52 -24.60
N CYS A 133 23.91 -30.59 -25.03
CA CYS A 133 24.37 -31.40 -26.14
C CYS A 133 23.83 -30.78 -27.43
N LEU A 134 24.66 -30.15 -28.22
CA LEU A 134 24.34 -29.80 -29.60
C LEU A 134 24.32 -31.08 -30.40
N LEU A 135 23.14 -31.61 -30.70
CA LEU A 135 22.97 -32.65 -31.68
C LEU A 135 23.24 -32.05 -33.06
N TYR A 136 24.47 -32.22 -33.54
CA TYR A 136 24.76 -32.10 -34.96
C TYR A 136 24.14 -33.28 -35.66
N THR A 137 22.99 -33.11 -36.27
CA THR A 137 22.52 -34.03 -37.30
C THR A 137 23.37 -33.80 -38.55
N SER A 138 24.25 -34.71 -38.83
CA SER A 138 24.89 -34.91 -40.14
C SER A 138 23.89 -35.29 -41.20
#